data_44241328f0207389054896bec191fff8
#
_entry.id   44241328f0207389054896bec191fff8
#
_cell.length_a   1.000
_cell.length_b   1.000
_cell.length_c   1.000
_cell.angle_alpha   90.00
_cell.angle_beta   90.00
_cell.angle_gamma   90.00
#
_symmetry.space_group_name_H-M   'P 1'
#
loop_
_entity.id
_entity.type
_entity.pdbx_description
1 polymer ?
#
loop_
_entity_poly.entity_id
_entity_poly.type
_entity_poly.pdbx_seq_one_letter_code
_entity_poly.pdbx_strand_id
1 'polypeptide(L)'
;MTVGTIEPKFWQRFCDLIACPELEKRQFDFAHEAELKQVVADKIAQKTQKEWLELIGGAEFCVTPVCTLDEALQSQLTAQEHILQEQECDLGKLRYVGGPVKFSAAQSVISRRAPRLGEHTEEVLRSLGYSKEALSTLRNEGAI
;
A
#
# COMPACT_ATOMS: atom_id res chain seq x y z
N MET A 1 -3.99 13.00 7.01
CA MET A 1 -2.55 13.35 6.91
C MET A 1 -1.75 12.50 7.89
N THR A 2 -0.57 12.04 7.50
CA THR A 2 0.42 11.42 8.38
C THR A 2 1.54 12.40 8.63
N VAL A 3 1.99 12.52 9.89
CA VAL A 3 3.05 13.43 10.32
C VAL A 3 4.18 12.59 10.92
N GLY A 4 5.32 12.53 10.23
CA GLY A 4 6.49 11.73 10.62
C GLY A 4 7.70 12.58 11.03
N THR A 5 7.48 13.70 11.65
CA THR A 5 8.46 14.76 11.95
C THR A 5 9.27 14.48 13.22
N ILE A 6 9.97 13.34 13.27
CA ILE A 6 10.76 12.94 14.45
C ILE A 6 12.00 13.82 14.63
N GLU A 7 12.65 14.21 13.54
CA GLU A 7 13.83 15.06 13.60
C GLU A 7 13.44 16.51 13.96
N PRO A 8 14.19 17.20 14.86
CA PRO A 8 13.83 18.55 15.31
C PRO A 8 13.63 19.56 14.17
N LYS A 9 14.45 19.51 13.12
CA LYS A 9 14.33 20.38 11.95
C LYS A 9 13.00 20.23 11.20
N PHE A 10 12.48 19.00 11.11
CA PHE A 10 11.19 18.73 10.45
C PHE A 10 10.02 19.06 11.37
N TRP A 11 10.18 18.82 12.68
CA TRP A 11 9.19 19.23 13.66
C TRP A 11 9.01 20.74 13.68
N GLN A 12 10.10 21.50 13.72
CA GLN A 12 10.06 22.97 13.64
C GLN A 12 9.31 23.44 12.38
N ARG A 13 9.72 22.96 11.20
CA ARG A 13 9.05 23.30 9.94
C ARG A 13 7.55 22.94 9.94
N PHE A 14 7.20 21.82 10.55
CA PHE A 14 5.81 21.42 10.68
C PHE A 14 5.03 22.38 11.61
N CYS A 15 5.60 22.77 12.75
CA CYS A 15 5.01 23.76 13.64
C CYS A 15 4.77 25.10 12.93
N ASP A 16 5.73 25.56 12.14
CA ASP A 16 5.59 26.76 11.32
C ASP A 16 4.48 26.60 10.27
N LEU A 17 4.43 25.47 9.59
CA LEU A 17 3.41 25.15 8.57
C LEU A 17 1.99 25.24 9.13
N ILE A 18 1.77 24.73 10.34
CA ILE A 18 0.44 24.77 11.00
C ILE A 18 0.20 26.05 11.80
N ALA A 19 1.11 27.02 11.74
CA ALA A 19 1.08 28.27 12.49
C ALA A 19 0.97 28.06 14.01
N CYS A 20 1.81 27.18 14.55
CA CYS A 20 1.91 26.86 15.98
C CYS A 20 3.38 26.75 16.42
N PRO A 21 4.20 27.82 16.28
CA PRO A 21 5.62 27.76 16.60
C PRO A 21 5.88 27.47 18.08
N GLU A 22 4.92 27.73 18.96
CA GLU A 22 4.99 27.41 20.38
C GLU A 22 5.10 25.90 20.68
N LEU A 23 4.68 25.05 19.73
CA LEU A 23 4.79 23.60 19.86
C LEU A 23 6.21 23.08 19.62
N GLU A 24 7.12 23.87 19.06
CA GLU A 24 8.48 23.46 18.74
C GLU A 24 9.19 22.83 19.93
N LYS A 25 9.08 23.46 21.11
CA LYS A 25 9.72 23.00 22.36
C LYS A 25 8.99 21.86 23.05
N ARG A 26 7.86 21.43 22.51
CA ARG A 26 6.98 20.41 23.11
C ARG A 26 7.00 19.08 22.35
N GLN A 27 7.95 18.86 21.44
CA GLN A 27 8.00 17.67 20.57
C GLN A 27 7.90 16.34 21.33
N PHE A 28 8.55 16.26 22.50
CA PHE A 28 8.59 15.06 23.34
C PHE A 28 7.91 15.27 24.71
N ASP A 29 6.93 16.15 24.76
CA ASP A 29 6.11 16.40 25.95
C ASP A 29 5.07 15.28 26.11
N PHE A 30 5.53 14.09 26.47
CA PHE A 30 4.68 12.90 26.65
C PHE A 30 3.65 13.06 27.78
N ALA A 31 3.91 13.95 28.75
CA ALA A 31 2.96 14.22 29.82
C ALA A 31 1.68 14.90 29.33
N HIS A 32 1.75 15.62 28.22
CA HIS A 32 0.63 16.37 27.62
C HIS A 32 0.34 15.89 26.18
N GLU A 33 0.64 14.64 25.86
CA GLU A 33 0.50 14.09 24.51
C GLU A 33 -0.93 14.24 23.95
N ALA A 34 -1.95 13.98 24.77
CA ALA A 34 -3.35 14.10 24.34
C ALA A 34 -3.73 15.53 23.94
N GLU A 35 -3.27 16.52 24.72
CA GLU A 35 -3.46 17.94 24.42
C GLU A 35 -2.77 18.33 23.12
N LEU A 36 -1.50 17.92 22.94
CA LEU A 36 -0.74 18.20 21.73
C LEU A 36 -1.38 17.60 20.49
N LYS A 37 -1.84 16.35 20.59
CA LYS A 37 -2.57 15.70 19.47
C LYS A 37 -3.84 16.45 19.12
N GLN A 38 -4.58 16.94 20.13
CA GLN A 38 -5.81 17.70 19.88
C GLN A 38 -5.50 19.05 19.19
N VAL A 39 -4.51 19.78 19.67
CA VAL A 39 -4.09 21.06 19.04
C VAL A 39 -3.71 20.84 17.57
N VAL A 40 -2.90 19.84 17.28
CA VAL A 40 -2.50 19.50 15.92
C VAL A 40 -3.70 19.09 15.07
N ALA A 41 -4.59 18.24 15.62
CA ALA A 41 -5.80 17.80 14.92
C ALA A 41 -6.71 18.98 14.55
N ASP A 42 -6.94 19.91 15.49
CA ASP A 42 -7.76 21.10 15.28
C ASP A 42 -7.17 22.01 14.19
N LYS A 43 -5.84 22.14 14.15
CA LYS A 43 -5.16 22.91 13.10
C LYS A 43 -5.26 22.24 11.74
N ILE A 44 -5.02 20.94 11.67
CA ILE A 44 -5.13 20.17 10.41
C ILE A 44 -6.57 20.21 9.88
N ALA A 45 -7.57 20.16 10.76
CA ALA A 45 -8.98 20.21 10.37
C ALA A 45 -9.43 21.54 9.73
N GLN A 46 -8.63 22.61 9.84
CA GLN A 46 -8.96 23.92 9.26
C GLN A 46 -8.85 23.99 7.74
N LYS A 47 -8.20 22.99 7.12
CA LYS A 47 -8.01 22.93 5.67
C LYS A 47 -8.27 21.53 5.15
N THR A 48 -8.63 21.46 3.88
CA THR A 48 -8.74 20.19 3.16
C THR A 48 -7.36 19.57 2.92
N GLN A 49 -7.32 18.26 2.68
CA GLN A 49 -6.09 17.57 2.31
C GLN A 49 -5.40 18.23 1.09
N LYS A 50 -6.19 18.64 0.09
CA LYS A 50 -5.67 19.30 -1.11
C LYS A 50 -4.98 20.63 -0.78
N GLU A 51 -5.60 21.47 0.03
CA GLU A 51 -5.01 22.76 0.45
C GLU A 51 -3.72 22.55 1.25
N TRP A 52 -3.67 21.52 2.12
CA TRP A 52 -2.43 21.17 2.82
C TRP A 52 -1.33 20.72 1.86
N LEU A 53 -1.65 19.89 0.86
CA LEU A 53 -0.67 19.44 -0.14
C LEU A 53 -0.15 20.59 -1.00
N GLU A 54 -0.98 21.57 -1.33
CA GLU A 54 -0.57 22.78 -2.04
C GLU A 54 0.39 23.62 -1.20
N LEU A 55 0.15 23.76 0.12
CA LEU A 55 1.02 24.48 1.05
C LEU A 55 2.36 23.76 1.28
N ILE A 56 2.35 22.43 1.38
CA ILE A 56 3.56 21.61 1.50
C ILE A 56 4.40 21.74 0.23
N GLY A 57 3.76 21.74 -0.95
CA GLY A 57 4.44 21.76 -2.23
C GLY A 57 5.43 20.60 -2.37
N GLY A 58 6.62 20.91 -2.89
CA GLY A 58 7.72 19.94 -2.97
C GLY A 58 8.69 19.98 -1.78
N ALA A 59 8.36 20.67 -0.69
CA ALA A 59 9.25 20.81 0.44
C ALA A 59 9.24 19.57 1.34
N GLU A 60 10.39 19.28 1.95
CA GLU A 60 10.57 18.13 2.85
C GLU A 60 10.00 18.44 4.24
N PHE A 61 8.75 18.10 4.46
CA PHE A 61 8.07 18.22 5.75
C PHE A 61 7.90 16.91 6.49
N CYS A 62 8.20 15.77 5.88
CA CYS A 62 7.85 14.44 6.39
C CYS A 62 6.35 14.32 6.74
N VAL A 63 5.52 14.98 5.95
CA VAL A 63 4.05 14.99 6.06
C VAL A 63 3.47 14.49 4.74
N THR A 64 2.60 13.47 4.81
CA THR A 64 2.02 12.85 3.61
C THR A 64 0.51 12.67 3.75
N PRO A 65 -0.24 12.63 2.65
CA PRO A 65 -1.66 12.33 2.69
C PRO A 65 -1.89 10.87 3.12
N VAL A 66 -2.99 10.63 3.81
CA VAL A 66 -3.54 9.28 3.97
C VAL A 66 -4.61 9.13 2.90
N CYS A 67 -4.38 8.24 1.95
CA CYS A 67 -5.27 7.99 0.83
C CYS A 67 -6.20 6.81 1.12
N THR A 68 -7.40 6.85 0.57
CA THR A 68 -8.22 5.64 0.40
C THR A 68 -7.54 4.70 -0.59
N LEU A 69 -7.99 3.44 -0.65
CA LEU A 69 -7.43 2.49 -1.62
C LEU A 69 -7.60 2.98 -3.06
N ASP A 70 -8.77 3.50 -3.40
CA ASP A 70 -9.03 4.01 -4.75
C ASP A 70 -8.14 5.21 -5.11
N GLU A 71 -7.96 6.16 -4.20
CA GLU A 71 -7.05 7.29 -4.38
C GLU A 71 -5.60 6.83 -4.55
N ALA A 72 -5.15 5.86 -3.73
CA ALA A 72 -3.81 5.31 -3.83
C ALA A 72 -3.57 4.60 -5.17
N LEU A 73 -4.53 3.80 -5.63
CA LEU A 73 -4.47 3.09 -6.90
C LEU A 73 -4.48 4.02 -8.12
N GLN A 74 -5.08 5.20 -8.01
CA GLN A 74 -5.11 6.23 -9.06
C GLN A 74 -3.96 7.25 -8.93
N SER A 75 -3.11 7.12 -7.91
CA SER A 75 -2.04 8.08 -7.67
C SER A 75 -0.95 8.04 -8.74
N GLN A 76 -0.28 9.18 -8.93
CA GLN A 76 0.87 9.28 -9.82
C GLN A 76 1.99 8.30 -9.43
N LEU A 77 2.20 8.07 -8.14
CA LEU A 77 3.19 7.12 -7.63
C LEU A 77 2.86 5.69 -8.12
N THR A 78 1.61 5.26 -8.00
CA THR A 78 1.16 3.93 -8.45
C THR A 78 1.38 3.76 -9.95
N ALA A 79 1.12 4.81 -10.74
CA ALA A 79 1.33 4.79 -12.19
C ALA A 79 2.83 4.76 -12.55
N GLN A 80 3.64 5.62 -11.95
CA GLN A 80 5.09 5.71 -12.22
C GLN A 80 5.84 4.45 -11.82
N GLU A 81 5.45 3.85 -10.70
CA GLU A 81 6.07 2.65 -10.18
C GLU A 81 5.51 1.36 -10.78
N HIS A 82 4.60 1.45 -11.75
CA HIS A 82 3.95 0.28 -12.37
C HIS A 82 3.45 -0.74 -11.34
N ILE A 83 2.85 -0.21 -10.26
CA ILE A 83 2.36 -1.05 -9.14
C ILE A 83 1.17 -1.89 -9.58
N LEU A 84 0.31 -1.34 -10.45
CA LEU A 84 -0.83 -2.09 -11.00
C LEU A 84 -0.43 -2.86 -12.25
N GLN A 85 -0.79 -4.12 -12.29
CA GLN A 85 -0.70 -4.99 -13.46
C GLN A 85 -2.10 -5.41 -13.87
N GLU A 86 -2.35 -5.47 -15.17
CA GLU A 86 -3.62 -5.88 -15.73
C GLU A 86 -3.45 -7.17 -16.52
N GLN A 87 -4.40 -8.06 -16.39
CA GLN A 87 -4.43 -9.32 -17.09
C GLN A 87 -5.83 -9.61 -17.59
N GLU A 88 -5.96 -9.97 -18.85
CA GLU A 88 -7.19 -10.53 -19.41
C GLU A 88 -7.25 -12.03 -19.18
N CYS A 89 -8.40 -12.53 -18.74
CA CYS A 89 -8.66 -13.94 -18.50
C CYS A 89 -10.14 -14.28 -18.72
N ASP A 90 -10.52 -15.53 -18.47
CA ASP A 90 -11.90 -16.01 -18.55
C ASP A 90 -12.91 -15.28 -17.65
N LEU A 91 -12.43 -14.54 -16.66
CA LEU A 91 -13.23 -13.71 -15.76
C LEU A 91 -13.31 -12.24 -16.20
N GLY A 92 -12.73 -11.88 -17.36
CA GLY A 92 -12.59 -10.52 -17.84
C GLY A 92 -11.24 -9.91 -17.47
N LYS A 93 -11.17 -8.58 -17.47
CA LYS A 93 -9.97 -7.82 -17.17
C LYS A 93 -9.79 -7.69 -15.65
N LEU A 94 -8.78 -8.33 -15.11
CA LEU A 94 -8.43 -8.26 -13.70
C LEU A 94 -7.24 -7.32 -13.49
N ARG A 95 -7.28 -6.58 -12.36
CA ARG A 95 -6.18 -5.74 -11.90
C ARG A 95 -5.57 -6.33 -10.64
N TYR A 96 -4.25 -6.38 -10.62
CA TYR A 96 -3.47 -6.91 -9.52
C TYR A 96 -2.48 -5.86 -9.02
N VAL A 97 -2.21 -5.89 -7.73
CA VAL A 97 -1.04 -5.21 -7.17
C VAL A 97 0.18 -6.08 -7.50
N GLY A 98 1.11 -5.53 -8.25
CA GLY A 98 2.33 -6.23 -8.66
C GLY A 98 3.28 -6.50 -7.49
N GLY A 99 4.32 -7.28 -7.75
CA GLY A 99 5.36 -7.55 -6.76
C GLY A 99 6.10 -6.26 -6.34
N PRO A 100 6.36 -6.06 -5.05
CA PRO A 100 7.05 -4.88 -4.55
C PRO A 100 8.55 -4.89 -4.86
N VAL A 101 9.11 -6.06 -5.18
CA VAL A 101 10.53 -6.22 -5.50
C VAL A 101 10.74 -6.09 -6.99
N LYS A 102 11.64 -5.21 -7.38
CA LYS A 102 12.02 -4.97 -8.78
C LYS A 102 13.48 -5.39 -9.00
N PHE A 103 13.72 -6.12 -10.06
CA PHE A 103 15.05 -6.57 -10.44
C PHE A 103 15.47 -5.87 -11.73
N SER A 104 16.75 -5.47 -11.84
CA SER A 104 17.29 -4.86 -13.04
C SER A 104 17.39 -5.82 -14.24
N ALA A 105 17.54 -7.12 -13.97
CA ALA A 105 17.75 -8.15 -15.00
C ALA A 105 16.53 -9.08 -15.19
N ALA A 106 15.47 -8.91 -14.42
CA ALA A 106 14.27 -9.74 -14.53
C ALA A 106 13.01 -8.90 -14.26
N GLN A 107 11.95 -9.21 -14.96
CA GLN A 107 10.66 -8.59 -14.71
C GLN A 107 9.79 -9.54 -13.89
N SER A 108 9.19 -9.01 -12.81
CA SER A 108 8.11 -9.72 -12.11
C SER A 108 6.81 -9.51 -12.89
N VAL A 109 6.37 -10.53 -13.58
CA VAL A 109 5.14 -10.49 -14.37
C VAL A 109 4.14 -11.48 -13.80
N ILE A 110 2.91 -11.07 -13.62
CA ILE A 110 1.80 -11.98 -13.32
C ILE A 110 1.41 -12.67 -14.63
N SER A 111 1.85 -13.92 -14.80
CA SER A 111 1.65 -14.69 -16.02
C SER A 111 0.33 -15.46 -16.05
N ARG A 112 -0.27 -15.70 -14.90
CA ARG A 112 -1.53 -16.45 -14.76
C ARG A 112 -2.42 -15.79 -13.71
N ARG A 113 -3.75 -15.88 -13.89
CA ARG A 113 -4.69 -15.51 -12.84
C ARG A 113 -4.56 -16.44 -11.61
N ALA A 114 -5.12 -16.03 -10.50
CA ALA A 114 -5.26 -16.91 -9.35
C ALA A 114 -6.05 -18.17 -9.74
N PRO A 115 -5.56 -19.38 -9.40
CA PRO A 115 -6.22 -20.62 -9.75
C PRO A 115 -7.54 -20.79 -8.98
N ARG A 116 -8.48 -21.49 -9.58
CA ARG A 116 -9.64 -22.02 -8.86
C ARG A 116 -9.22 -23.17 -7.96
N LEU A 117 -10.04 -23.47 -6.95
CA LEU A 117 -9.77 -24.60 -6.07
C LEU A 117 -9.65 -25.90 -6.91
N GLY A 118 -8.54 -26.61 -6.74
CA GLY A 118 -8.26 -27.86 -7.43
C GLY A 118 -7.87 -27.75 -8.92
N GLU A 119 -7.81 -26.53 -9.49
CA GLU A 119 -7.58 -26.34 -10.94
C GLU A 119 -6.33 -27.04 -11.47
N HIS A 120 -5.27 -27.08 -10.69
CA HIS A 120 -3.99 -27.68 -11.09
C HIS A 120 -3.68 -29.01 -10.39
N THR A 121 -4.62 -29.58 -9.65
CA THR A 121 -4.40 -30.82 -8.88
C THR A 121 -3.91 -31.95 -9.78
N GLU A 122 -4.56 -32.14 -10.91
CA GLU A 122 -4.19 -33.24 -11.85
C GLU A 122 -2.82 -32.98 -12.50
N GLU A 123 -2.54 -31.74 -12.90
CA GLU A 123 -1.26 -31.34 -13.48
C GLU A 123 -0.11 -31.59 -12.50
N VAL A 124 -0.28 -31.17 -11.25
CA VAL A 124 0.73 -31.34 -10.19
C VAL A 124 0.97 -32.81 -9.88
N LEU A 125 -0.10 -33.56 -9.67
CA LEU A 125 0.06 -35.02 -9.34
C LEU A 125 0.67 -35.79 -10.49
N ARG A 126 0.34 -35.49 -11.75
CA ARG A 126 1.02 -36.10 -12.91
C ARG A 126 2.50 -35.75 -12.97
N SER A 127 2.88 -34.50 -12.65
CA SER A 127 4.29 -34.13 -12.59
C SER A 127 5.08 -34.90 -11.53
N LEU A 128 4.39 -35.36 -10.48
CA LEU A 128 4.94 -36.20 -9.42
C LEU A 128 4.92 -37.71 -9.75
N GLY A 129 4.46 -38.10 -10.97
CA GLY A 129 4.49 -39.47 -11.43
C GLY A 129 3.22 -40.28 -11.16
N TYR A 130 2.13 -39.68 -10.68
CA TYR A 130 0.86 -40.40 -10.53
C TYR A 130 0.27 -40.77 -11.88
N SER A 131 -0.15 -42.03 -12.03
CA SER A 131 -0.82 -42.47 -13.25
C SER A 131 -2.27 -41.98 -13.30
N LYS A 132 -2.87 -42.07 -14.48
CA LYS A 132 -4.28 -41.68 -14.68
C LYS A 132 -5.23 -42.51 -13.80
N GLU A 133 -4.92 -43.80 -13.65
CA GLU A 133 -5.66 -44.75 -12.82
C GLU A 133 -5.57 -44.39 -11.35
N ALA A 134 -4.36 -44.05 -10.86
CA ALA A 134 -4.15 -43.59 -9.48
C ALA A 134 -4.95 -42.31 -9.19
N LEU A 135 -4.96 -41.33 -10.12
CA LEU A 135 -5.75 -40.13 -9.98
C LEU A 135 -7.27 -40.41 -9.93
N SER A 136 -7.73 -41.38 -10.74
CA SER A 136 -9.13 -41.78 -10.69
C SER A 136 -9.51 -42.41 -9.35
N THR A 137 -8.63 -43.24 -8.78
CA THR A 137 -8.81 -43.81 -7.44
C THR A 137 -8.91 -42.73 -6.37
N LEU A 138 -7.94 -41.78 -6.37
CA LEU A 138 -7.95 -40.66 -5.41
C LEU A 138 -9.21 -39.80 -5.48
N ARG A 139 -9.76 -39.59 -6.69
CA ARG A 139 -11.04 -38.88 -6.86
C ARG A 139 -12.21 -39.67 -6.29
N ASN A 140 -12.26 -40.96 -6.57
CA ASN A 140 -13.36 -41.83 -6.09
C ASN A 140 -13.35 -41.96 -4.56
N GLU A 141 -12.19 -41.84 -3.94
CA GLU A 141 -12.01 -41.85 -2.48
C GLU A 141 -12.23 -40.46 -1.84
N GLY A 142 -12.43 -39.43 -2.65
CA GLY A 142 -12.63 -38.07 -2.18
C GLY A 142 -11.36 -37.42 -1.60
N ALA A 143 -10.17 -37.94 -1.98
CA ALA A 143 -8.89 -37.39 -1.56
C ALA A 143 -8.49 -36.14 -2.39
N ILE A 144 -9.01 -36.02 -3.59
CA ILE A 144 -8.80 -34.87 -4.50
C ILE A 144 -10.10 -34.51 -5.21
#